data_74e219533d52956868b23da8bcea6bc3
#
_entry.id   74e219533d52956868b23da8bcea6bc3
#
_cell.length_a   1.000
_cell.length_b   1.000
_cell.length_c   1.000
_cell.angle_alpha   90.00
_cell.angle_beta   90.00
_cell.angle_gamma   90.00
#
_symmetry.space_group_name_H-M   'P 1'
#
loop_
_entity.id
_entity.type
_entity.pdbx_description
1 polymer ?
#
loop_
_entity_poly.entity_id
_entity_poly.type
_entity_poly.pdbx_seq_one_letter_code
_entity_poly.pdbx_strand_id
1 'polypeptide(L)'
;MERLIRWFVKNTVAANMVMLFILVAGLLTLPRIRMEVFPDINVDVVSISVIYPGASPKDVEEGICYRIEEKLTGLKGIKRIRSSASENIGVTTVEILPGEDVNEIQDKIKTQIDAIDTFPDNAEKPTIQNMTRTSDVITVAVYGDIEEQSLVAISENIKDEIDAL
;
A
#
# COMPACT_ATOMS: atom_id res chain seq x y z
N MET A 1 26.39 9.39 -40.00
CA MET A 1 25.72 10.55 -39.41
C MET A 1 25.95 11.86 -40.14
N GLU A 2 27.17 12.17 -40.54
CA GLU A 2 27.48 13.44 -41.25
C GLU A 2 26.69 13.65 -42.57
N ARG A 3 26.41 12.59 -43.34
CA ARG A 3 25.66 12.69 -44.60
C ARG A 3 24.21 13.14 -44.39
N LEU A 4 23.55 12.65 -43.32
CA LEU A 4 22.19 13.01 -42.93
C LEU A 4 22.13 14.49 -42.51
N ILE A 5 23.05 14.90 -41.66
CA ILE A 5 23.13 16.29 -41.16
C ILE A 5 23.31 17.27 -42.35
N ARG A 6 24.25 16.92 -43.24
CA ARG A 6 24.58 17.74 -44.43
C ARG A 6 23.39 17.80 -45.42
N TRP A 7 22.58 16.73 -45.51
CA TRP A 7 21.37 16.72 -46.32
C TRP A 7 20.29 17.61 -45.73
N PHE A 8 20.06 17.58 -44.42
CA PHE A 8 19.10 18.46 -43.74
C PHE A 8 19.49 19.94 -43.81
N VAL A 9 20.76 20.26 -43.69
CA VAL A 9 21.27 21.64 -43.84
C VAL A 9 21.02 22.18 -45.25
N LYS A 10 21.08 21.34 -46.28
CA LYS A 10 20.80 21.72 -47.67
C LYS A 10 19.28 21.79 -47.98
N ASN A 11 18.49 21.05 -47.28
CA ASN A 11 17.02 20.97 -47.49
C ASN A 11 16.26 21.56 -46.29
N THR A 12 16.23 22.88 -46.17
CA THR A 12 15.56 23.59 -45.09
C THR A 12 14.07 23.28 -45.00
N VAL A 13 13.40 23.05 -46.16
CA VAL A 13 11.97 22.67 -46.19
C VAL A 13 11.76 21.31 -45.51
N ALA A 14 12.63 20.32 -45.80
CA ALA A 14 12.51 19.00 -45.19
C ALA A 14 12.78 19.08 -43.68
N ALA A 15 13.77 19.87 -43.25
CA ALA A 15 14.06 20.10 -41.84
C ALA A 15 12.86 20.73 -41.10
N ASN A 16 12.23 21.75 -41.68
CA ASN A 16 11.05 22.39 -41.09
C ASN A 16 9.84 21.46 -41.05
N MET A 17 9.64 20.60 -42.06
CA MET A 17 8.58 19.61 -42.03
C MET A 17 8.74 18.56 -40.93
N VAL A 18 9.96 18.08 -40.73
CA VAL A 18 10.27 17.15 -39.65
C VAL A 18 10.08 17.81 -38.28
N MET A 19 10.54 19.07 -38.15
CA MET A 19 10.32 19.85 -36.91
C MET A 19 8.83 20.01 -36.63
N LEU A 20 8.04 20.41 -37.64
CA LEU A 20 6.60 20.59 -37.49
C LEU A 20 5.91 19.26 -37.12
N PHE A 21 6.32 18.16 -37.75
CA PHE A 21 5.80 16.83 -37.44
C PHE A 21 6.05 16.43 -35.98
N ILE A 22 7.25 16.67 -35.47
CA ILE A 22 7.62 16.36 -34.08
C ILE A 22 6.79 17.23 -33.12
N LEU A 23 6.63 18.53 -33.41
CA LEU A 23 5.83 19.43 -32.58
C LEU A 23 4.36 19.03 -32.53
N VAL A 24 3.77 18.71 -33.68
CA VAL A 24 2.37 18.26 -33.77
C VAL A 24 2.19 16.90 -33.06
N ALA A 25 3.11 15.95 -33.28
CA ALA A 25 3.09 14.66 -32.60
C ALA A 25 3.21 14.82 -31.07
N GLY A 26 4.10 15.68 -30.62
CA GLY A 26 4.26 16.01 -29.20
C GLY A 26 2.98 16.61 -28.60
N LEU A 27 2.36 17.58 -29.30
CA LEU A 27 1.13 18.21 -28.84
C LEU A 27 -0.05 17.23 -28.75
N LEU A 28 -0.15 16.29 -29.70
CA LEU A 28 -1.20 15.27 -29.71
C LEU A 28 -1.00 14.18 -28.65
N THR A 29 0.23 13.97 -28.16
CA THR A 29 0.52 12.99 -27.11
C THR A 29 0.30 13.54 -25.70
N LEU A 30 0.37 14.87 -25.50
CA LEU A 30 0.17 15.51 -24.20
C LEU A 30 -1.09 15.07 -23.45
N PRO A 31 -2.30 15.06 -24.06
CA PRO A 31 -3.52 14.66 -23.36
C PRO A 31 -3.61 13.15 -23.10
N ARG A 32 -2.72 12.34 -23.69
CA ARG A 32 -2.68 10.88 -23.53
C ARG A 32 -1.72 10.41 -22.46
N ILE A 33 -0.94 11.31 -21.89
CA ILE A 33 -0.04 10.99 -20.78
C ILE A 33 -0.90 10.73 -19.55
N ARG A 34 -0.93 9.48 -19.08
CA ARG A 34 -1.50 9.15 -17.78
C ARG A 34 -0.63 9.75 -16.70
N MET A 35 -1.18 10.68 -15.96
CA MET A 35 -0.52 11.28 -14.82
C MET A 35 -1.05 10.57 -13.56
N GLU A 36 -0.29 9.64 -13.03
CA GLU A 36 -0.55 9.03 -11.72
C GLU A 36 0.07 9.94 -10.66
N VAL A 37 -0.77 10.62 -9.89
CA VAL A 37 -0.32 11.52 -8.81
C VAL A 37 0.25 10.71 -7.63
N PHE A 38 -0.29 9.53 -7.41
CA PHE A 38 0.21 8.56 -6.43
C PHE A 38 0.28 7.18 -7.10
N PRO A 39 1.47 6.57 -7.21
CA PRO A 39 1.54 5.18 -7.63
C PRO A 39 0.82 4.32 -6.59
N ASP A 40 -0.09 3.46 -7.03
CA ASP A 40 -0.74 2.46 -6.18
C ASP A 40 0.30 1.44 -5.71
N ILE A 41 1.02 1.79 -4.65
CA ILE A 41 1.92 0.87 -3.98
C ILE A 41 1.06 0.10 -2.96
N ASN A 42 0.40 -0.94 -3.43
CA ASN A 42 -0.23 -1.91 -2.56
C ASN A 42 0.90 -2.69 -1.87
N VAL A 43 1.24 -2.25 -0.67
CA VAL A 43 2.12 -3.01 0.21
C VAL A 43 1.21 -3.81 1.13
N ASP A 44 1.16 -5.11 0.89
CA ASP A 44 0.47 -6.03 1.79
C ASP A 44 1.25 -6.13 3.10
N VAL A 45 0.56 -5.83 4.19
CA VAL A 45 1.18 -5.72 5.50
C VAL A 45 0.39 -6.54 6.51
N VAL A 46 1.07 -7.40 7.25
CA VAL A 46 0.51 -8.11 8.41
C VAL A 46 1.02 -7.44 9.67
N SER A 47 0.09 -7.06 10.55
CA SER A 47 0.39 -6.49 11.87
C SER A 47 0.16 -7.53 12.95
N ILE A 48 1.13 -7.68 13.82
CA ILE A 48 1.10 -8.55 15.00
C ILE A 48 1.18 -7.64 16.22
N SER A 49 0.16 -7.63 17.05
CA SER A 49 0.14 -6.85 18.30
C SER A 49 0.05 -7.78 19.49
N VAL A 50 0.84 -7.48 20.54
CA VAL A 50 0.84 -8.18 21.80
C VAL A 50 0.76 -7.17 22.93
N ILE A 51 -0.25 -7.31 23.78
CA ILE A 51 -0.43 -6.48 24.97
C ILE A 51 0.37 -7.14 26.11
N TYR A 52 1.21 -6.36 26.77
CA TYR A 52 1.98 -6.79 27.94
C TYR A 52 1.79 -5.78 29.08
N PRO A 53 0.75 -5.95 29.90
CA PRO A 53 0.37 -4.98 30.94
C PRO A 53 1.47 -4.75 31.97
N GLY A 54 1.74 -3.49 32.29
CA GLY A 54 2.73 -3.08 33.28
C GLY A 54 4.19 -3.14 32.80
N ALA A 55 4.44 -3.51 31.54
CA ALA A 55 5.78 -3.61 31.00
C ALA A 55 6.30 -2.26 30.49
N SER A 56 7.57 -1.98 30.77
CA SER A 56 8.27 -0.85 30.15
C SER A 56 8.53 -1.10 28.66
N PRO A 57 8.79 -0.07 27.85
CA PRO A 57 9.15 -0.27 26.44
C PRO A 57 10.32 -1.23 26.22
N LYS A 58 11.29 -1.24 27.12
CA LYS A 58 12.44 -2.15 27.06
C LYS A 58 12.03 -3.60 27.31
N ASP A 59 11.16 -3.84 28.29
CA ASP A 59 10.66 -5.19 28.59
C ASP A 59 9.81 -5.72 27.43
N VAL A 60 9.02 -4.85 26.79
CA VAL A 60 8.24 -5.17 25.58
C VAL A 60 9.17 -5.50 24.41
N GLU A 61 10.23 -4.72 24.21
CA GLU A 61 11.21 -4.98 23.14
C GLU A 61 11.87 -6.36 23.32
N GLU A 62 12.44 -6.64 24.51
CA GLU A 62 13.16 -7.88 24.79
C GLU A 62 12.24 -9.09 24.92
N GLY A 63 11.08 -8.92 25.56
CA GLY A 63 10.13 -9.99 25.86
C GLY A 63 9.19 -10.34 24.71
N ILE A 64 8.86 -9.39 23.84
CA ILE A 64 7.87 -9.55 22.78
C ILE A 64 8.49 -9.36 21.40
N CYS A 65 8.96 -8.15 21.08
CA CYS A 65 9.35 -7.79 19.72
C CYS A 65 10.51 -8.65 19.21
N TYR A 66 11.56 -8.81 20.00
CA TYR A 66 12.72 -9.60 19.63
C TYR A 66 12.37 -11.06 19.35
N ARG A 67 11.48 -11.66 20.16
CA ARG A 67 11.08 -13.06 20.00
C ARG A 67 10.25 -13.29 18.74
N ILE A 68 9.38 -12.32 18.42
CA ILE A 68 8.61 -12.34 17.18
C ILE A 68 9.55 -12.21 15.96
N GLU A 69 10.47 -11.26 15.99
CA GLU A 69 11.44 -11.05 14.91
C GLU A 69 12.33 -12.28 14.70
N GLU A 70 12.82 -12.91 15.76
CA GLU A 70 13.63 -14.11 15.70
C GLU A 70 12.88 -15.27 15.00
N LYS A 71 11.61 -15.50 15.37
CA LYS A 71 10.78 -16.56 14.77
C LYS A 71 10.39 -16.29 13.32
N LEU A 72 10.20 -15.05 12.96
CA LEU A 72 9.85 -14.67 11.58
C LEU A 72 11.07 -14.51 10.68
N THR A 73 12.28 -14.40 11.27
CA THR A 73 13.51 -14.33 10.49
C THR A 73 13.73 -15.62 9.71
N GLY A 74 13.86 -15.50 8.38
CA GLY A 74 14.03 -16.62 7.47
C GLY A 74 12.74 -17.18 6.87
N LEU A 75 11.57 -16.65 7.23
CA LEU A 75 10.32 -17.00 6.55
C LEU A 75 10.33 -16.43 5.12
N LYS A 76 10.08 -17.28 4.13
CA LYS A 76 10.01 -16.86 2.73
C LYS A 76 8.76 -16.04 2.47
N GLY A 77 8.84 -15.06 1.57
CA GLY A 77 7.73 -14.18 1.23
C GLY A 77 7.68 -12.88 2.04
N ILE A 78 8.55 -12.72 3.04
CA ILE A 78 8.68 -11.49 3.82
C ILE A 78 9.73 -10.58 3.17
N LYS A 79 9.34 -9.33 2.94
CA LYS A 79 10.23 -8.27 2.45
C LYS A 79 10.96 -7.58 3.59
N ARG A 80 10.24 -7.29 4.67
CA ARG A 80 10.78 -6.56 5.83
C ARG A 80 9.94 -6.80 7.07
N ILE A 81 10.59 -6.82 8.22
CA ILE A 81 9.97 -6.85 9.54
C ILE A 81 10.37 -5.54 10.25
N ARG A 82 9.44 -4.93 10.94
CA ARG A 82 9.64 -3.76 11.80
C ARG A 82 8.84 -3.93 13.05
N SER A 83 9.49 -3.71 14.18
CA SER A 83 8.81 -3.71 15.48
C SER A 83 8.85 -2.33 16.13
N SER A 84 7.82 -2.06 16.90
CA SER A 84 7.70 -0.87 17.75
C SER A 84 7.29 -1.33 19.13
N ALA A 85 8.12 -1.02 20.11
CA ALA A 85 7.85 -1.27 21.51
C ALA A 85 7.40 0.02 22.19
N SER A 86 6.20 -0.01 22.75
CA SER A 86 5.64 1.07 23.57
C SER A 86 5.30 0.53 24.95
N GLU A 87 4.96 1.42 25.88
CA GLU A 87 4.50 1.00 27.19
C GLU A 87 3.24 0.12 27.09
N ASN A 88 3.27 -1.06 27.67
CA ASN A 88 2.21 -2.08 27.66
C ASN A 88 1.91 -2.75 26.31
N ILE A 89 2.54 -2.39 25.20
CA ILE A 89 2.19 -2.97 23.89
C ILE A 89 3.40 -3.06 22.96
N GLY A 90 3.57 -4.23 22.33
CA GLY A 90 4.47 -4.46 21.22
C GLY A 90 3.70 -4.64 19.91
N VAL A 91 4.13 -3.95 18.85
CA VAL A 91 3.56 -4.07 17.52
C VAL A 91 4.65 -4.42 16.53
N THR A 92 4.51 -5.57 15.87
CA THR A 92 5.41 -5.99 14.80
C THR A 92 4.68 -5.96 13.48
N THR A 93 5.22 -5.21 12.53
CA THR A 93 4.69 -5.02 11.19
C THR A 93 5.54 -5.80 10.19
N VAL A 94 4.90 -6.68 9.42
CA VAL A 94 5.54 -7.54 8.43
C VAL A 94 5.09 -7.12 7.03
N GLU A 95 6.02 -6.57 6.24
CA GLU A 95 5.80 -6.25 4.83
C GLU A 95 6.00 -7.52 3.99
N ILE A 96 5.01 -7.86 3.16
CA ILE A 96 5.03 -9.02 2.27
C ILE A 96 5.66 -8.64 0.92
N LEU A 97 6.32 -9.59 0.27
CA LEU A 97 6.85 -9.38 -1.07
C LEU A 97 5.72 -9.26 -2.10
N PRO A 98 5.80 -8.31 -3.06
CA PRO A 98 4.80 -8.17 -4.10
C PRO A 98 4.63 -9.47 -4.90
N GLY A 99 3.37 -9.91 -5.08
CA GLY A 99 3.03 -11.12 -5.84
C GLY A 99 2.92 -12.40 -5.03
N GLU A 100 3.17 -12.36 -3.73
CA GLU A 100 2.92 -13.48 -2.82
C GLU A 100 1.45 -13.47 -2.34
N ASP A 101 0.92 -14.63 -1.98
CA ASP A 101 -0.43 -14.72 -1.39
C ASP A 101 -0.40 -14.31 0.08
N VAL A 102 -1.08 -13.20 0.36
CA VAL A 102 -1.13 -12.60 1.70
C VAL A 102 -1.72 -13.56 2.73
N ASN A 103 -2.76 -14.33 2.36
CA ASN A 103 -3.41 -15.25 3.29
C ASN A 103 -2.49 -16.42 3.62
N GLU A 104 -1.78 -16.96 2.63
CA GLU A 104 -0.81 -18.03 2.84
C GLU A 104 0.34 -17.58 3.76
N ILE A 105 0.86 -16.37 3.54
CA ILE A 105 1.93 -15.81 4.39
C ILE A 105 1.40 -15.52 5.80
N GLN A 106 0.19 -14.99 5.93
CA GLN A 106 -0.45 -14.75 7.23
C GLN A 106 -0.62 -16.05 8.04
N ASP A 107 -1.05 -17.14 7.41
CA ASP A 107 -1.19 -18.44 8.06
C ASP A 107 0.17 -19.01 8.50
N LYS A 108 1.21 -18.83 7.70
CA LYS A 108 2.58 -19.19 8.06
C LYS A 108 3.08 -18.36 9.26
N ILE A 109 2.84 -17.02 9.23
CA ILE A 109 3.16 -16.13 10.34
C ILE A 109 2.44 -16.60 11.60
N LYS A 110 1.13 -16.84 11.53
CA LYS A 110 0.33 -17.28 12.65
C LYS A 110 0.89 -18.57 13.26
N THR A 111 1.20 -19.55 12.42
CA THR A 111 1.78 -20.83 12.86
C THR A 111 3.10 -20.64 13.61
N GLN A 112 3.98 -19.72 13.14
CA GLN A 112 5.25 -19.42 13.78
C GLN A 112 5.06 -18.66 15.11
N ILE A 113 4.11 -17.75 15.16
CA ILE A 113 3.82 -16.95 16.36
C ILE A 113 3.16 -17.83 17.43
N ASP A 114 2.21 -18.71 17.05
CA ASP A 114 1.54 -19.64 17.97
C ASP A 114 2.54 -20.70 18.55
N ALA A 115 3.65 -20.92 17.88
CA ALA A 115 4.73 -21.79 18.35
C ALA A 115 5.73 -21.11 19.32
N ILE A 116 5.52 -19.83 19.65
CA ILE A 116 6.33 -19.13 20.64
C ILE A 116 5.80 -19.44 22.04
N ASP A 117 6.50 -20.29 22.78
CA ASP A 117 6.19 -20.68 24.15
C ASP A 117 6.93 -19.84 25.21
N THR A 118 7.76 -18.90 24.77
CA THR A 118 8.65 -18.10 25.60
C THR A 118 8.18 -16.69 25.89
N PHE A 119 6.93 -16.37 25.56
CA PHE A 119 6.35 -15.08 25.95
C PHE A 119 6.24 -14.97 27.48
N PRO A 120 6.34 -13.76 28.04
CA PRO A 120 6.10 -13.53 29.46
C PRO A 120 4.69 -13.99 29.90
N ASP A 121 4.55 -14.55 31.09
CA ASP A 121 3.28 -15.08 31.62
C ASP A 121 2.14 -14.04 31.66
N ASN A 122 2.51 -12.75 31.82
CA ASN A 122 1.55 -11.64 31.86
C ASN A 122 1.24 -11.05 30.49
N ALA A 123 1.87 -11.53 29.42
CA ALA A 123 1.55 -11.07 28.08
C ALA A 123 0.25 -11.72 27.57
N GLU A 124 -0.58 -10.94 26.91
CA GLU A 124 -1.79 -11.45 26.25
C GLU A 124 -1.44 -12.19 24.97
N LYS A 125 -2.40 -12.97 24.47
CA LYS A 125 -2.21 -13.70 23.21
C LYS A 125 -2.02 -12.72 22.04
N PRO A 126 -1.07 -13.03 21.13
CA PRO A 126 -0.83 -12.23 19.94
C PRO A 126 -2.10 -12.08 19.08
N THR A 127 -2.40 -10.86 18.67
CA THR A 127 -3.45 -10.56 17.71
C THR A 127 -2.81 -10.29 16.36
N ILE A 128 -3.21 -11.04 15.33
CA ILE A 128 -2.66 -10.95 13.99
C ILE A 128 -3.72 -10.42 13.04
N GLN A 129 -3.44 -9.31 12.37
CA GLN A 129 -4.37 -8.65 11.46
C GLN A 129 -3.70 -8.33 10.13
N ASN A 130 -4.43 -8.55 9.04
CA ASN A 130 -4.00 -8.08 7.73
C ASN A 130 -4.38 -6.59 7.62
N MET A 131 -3.39 -5.74 7.35
CA MET A 131 -3.57 -4.32 7.10
C MET A 131 -3.59 -4.09 5.58
N THR A 132 -4.65 -4.54 4.91
CA THR A 132 -4.89 -4.13 3.53
C THR A 132 -5.30 -2.65 3.55
N ARG A 133 -4.54 -1.80 2.87
CA ARG A 133 -4.97 -0.41 2.67
C ARG A 133 -6.16 -0.42 1.73
N THR A 134 -7.33 -0.22 2.28
CA THR A 134 -8.50 0.17 1.50
C THR A 134 -8.34 1.66 1.18
N SER A 135 -8.06 2.01 -0.07
CA SER A 135 -8.14 3.41 -0.49
C SER A 135 -9.54 3.67 -1.03
N ASP A 136 -10.11 4.80 -0.64
CA ASP A 136 -11.38 5.24 -1.20
C ASP A 136 -11.19 5.48 -2.70
N VAL A 137 -11.85 4.68 -3.51
CA VAL A 137 -11.73 4.74 -4.98
C VAL A 137 -12.53 5.90 -5.54
N ILE A 138 -13.67 6.19 -4.93
CA ILE A 138 -14.59 7.25 -5.38
C ILE A 138 -15.22 7.91 -4.16
N THR A 139 -15.22 9.23 -4.15
CA THR A 139 -16.01 10.03 -3.21
C THR A 139 -17.11 10.74 -3.98
N VAL A 140 -18.36 10.39 -3.70
CA VAL A 140 -19.53 11.03 -4.31
C VAL A 140 -20.13 12.02 -3.33
N ALA A 141 -20.17 13.30 -3.72
CA ALA A 141 -20.84 14.35 -2.96
C ALA A 141 -22.25 14.58 -3.49
N VAL A 142 -23.26 14.35 -2.67
CA VAL A 142 -24.65 14.65 -2.98
C VAL A 142 -25.04 15.97 -2.32
N TYR A 143 -25.51 16.94 -3.12
CA TYR A 143 -25.94 18.25 -2.60
C TYR A 143 -27.21 18.70 -3.32
N GLY A 144 -28.04 19.45 -2.63
CA GLY A 144 -29.29 20.00 -3.19
C GLY A 144 -30.07 20.82 -2.15
N ASP A 145 -31.02 21.59 -2.61
CA ASP A 145 -31.92 22.39 -1.76
C ASP A 145 -33.16 21.59 -1.40
N ILE A 146 -32.94 20.46 -0.69
CA ILE A 146 -33.97 19.54 -0.21
C ILE A 146 -33.72 19.21 1.26
N GLU A 147 -34.72 18.63 1.94
CA GLU A 147 -34.63 18.24 3.34
C GLU A 147 -33.48 17.23 3.57
N GLU A 148 -32.73 17.40 4.66
CA GLU A 148 -31.54 16.59 5.02
C GLU A 148 -31.86 15.09 5.01
N GLN A 149 -33.02 14.68 5.50
CA GLN A 149 -33.45 13.27 5.54
C GLN A 149 -33.57 12.68 4.12
N SER A 150 -34.00 13.49 3.16
CA SER A 150 -34.10 13.08 1.75
C SER A 150 -32.74 12.97 1.09
N LEU A 151 -31.78 13.85 1.44
CA LEU A 151 -30.39 13.76 0.98
C LEU A 151 -29.70 12.49 1.49
N VAL A 152 -29.93 12.13 2.76
CA VAL A 152 -29.39 10.91 3.35
C VAL A 152 -29.94 9.67 2.64
N ALA A 153 -31.27 9.61 2.43
CA ALA A 153 -31.88 8.47 1.74
C ALA A 153 -31.39 8.31 0.29
N ILE A 154 -31.19 9.42 -0.42
CA ILE A 154 -30.63 9.38 -1.78
C ILE A 154 -29.16 8.91 -1.76
N SER A 155 -28.37 9.37 -0.81
CA SER A 155 -26.96 8.99 -0.70
C SER A 155 -26.78 7.50 -0.36
N GLU A 156 -27.65 6.95 0.51
CA GLU A 156 -27.69 5.51 0.83
C GLU A 156 -28.07 4.68 -0.41
N ASN A 157 -29.08 5.09 -1.15
CA ASN A 157 -29.47 4.39 -2.38
C ASN A 157 -28.36 4.40 -3.44
N ILE A 158 -27.66 5.53 -3.61
CA ILE A 158 -26.53 5.65 -4.55
C ILE A 158 -25.36 4.74 -4.10
N LYS A 159 -25.10 4.68 -2.79
CA LYS A 159 -24.07 3.80 -2.25
C LYS A 159 -24.39 2.34 -2.53
N ASP A 160 -25.62 1.90 -2.23
CA ASP A 160 -26.06 0.51 -2.46
C ASP A 160 -26.02 0.13 -3.94
N GLU A 161 -26.29 1.07 -4.85
CA GLU A 161 -26.24 0.85 -6.31
C GLU A 161 -24.78 0.76 -6.80
N ILE A 162 -23.85 1.52 -6.20
CA ILE A 162 -22.41 1.43 -6.50
C ILE A 162 -21.80 0.13 -5.95
N ASP A 163 -22.19 -0.27 -4.75
CA ASP A 163 -21.70 -1.50 -4.11
C ASP A 163 -22.21 -2.78 -4.83
N ALA A 164 -23.26 -2.66 -5.66
CA ALA A 164 -23.81 -3.76 -6.45
C ALA A 164 -23.21 -3.91 -7.87
N LEU A 165 -22.31 -2.99 -8.29
CA LEU A 165 -21.61 -3.01 -9.58
C LEU A 165 -20.29 -3.79 -9.51
#